data_c5775f560187ff7f5cc237ff8dd09bfe
#
_entry.id   c5775f560187ff7f5cc237ff8dd09bfe
#
_cell.length_a   1.000
_cell.length_b   1.000
_cell.length_c   1.000
_cell.angle_alpha   90.00
_cell.angle_beta   90.00
_cell.angle_gamma   90.00
#
_symmetry.space_group_name_H-M   'P 1'
#
loop_
_entity.id
_entity.type
_entity.pdbx_description
1 polymer ?
#
loop_
_entity_poly.entity_id
_entity_poly.type
_entity_poly.pdbx_seq_one_letter_code
_entity_poly.pdbx_strand_id
1 'polypeptide(L)'
;MSELKNIQNINTYDEILNQVLALLDSEDQQFIYLTGAAGTGKTTLIERVLEENALKKIVVAPTGVAALNIGGSTINSAFRIGFDTFPIIQESNDPRFKKLLKNLELLIIDEISMVRAPMLDAITETLKLHRNSKEPFGGIHVLACGDLFQLPPVVKDNEINLIDEKYESVYFFSSNSFKEIENPAFFELTYSFRQSEDENFYSLLNNIRLGDDLTETISSINKKCFNPDFENESSLIITTRKYRAEQINDEMLNLIDGPATSAAAEEHGELNENDLPAPRNLRIKKDAKVMFIKNDSEGRWVNGTIGVVTNCSDKKGKFIRVQVGEEIFKVKREEWNKIKYVYDEYNDEMEEEIVSSFKQFPLKLGWAVTIHKAQGLTLESCSIDLGDGAFATGQTYVALSRCKTLNSVNLYQELKERDAMVDSAIKDFHKKNFRSYS
;
A
#
# COMPACT_ATOMS: atom_id res chain seq x y z
N MET A 1 -22.89 2.74 27.83
CA MET A 1 -21.50 2.30 27.52
C MET A 1 -21.39 0.92 26.86
N SER A 2 -22.46 0.14 26.71
CA SER A 2 -22.45 -1.17 26.00
C SER A 2 -22.93 -1.10 24.54
N GLU A 3 -23.45 0.01 24.10
CA GLU A 3 -24.05 0.15 22.76
C GLU A 3 -23.08 0.52 21.62
N LEU A 4 -21.90 1.05 21.95
CA LEU A 4 -20.85 1.32 20.96
C LEU A 4 -20.02 0.10 20.54
N LYS A 5 -20.18 -1.04 21.23
CA LYS A 5 -19.40 -2.26 20.96
C LYS A 5 -19.84 -3.06 19.73
N ASN A 6 -20.95 -2.71 19.09
CA ASN A 6 -21.51 -3.47 17.98
C ASN A 6 -21.88 -2.59 16.79
N ILE A 7 -20.88 -1.95 16.19
CA ILE A 7 -21.09 -1.34 14.86
C ILE A 7 -20.90 -2.44 13.82
N GLN A 8 -21.95 -3.24 13.70
CA GLN A 8 -22.05 -4.32 12.74
C GLN A 8 -22.66 -3.81 11.44
N ASN A 9 -22.07 -4.18 10.31
CA ASN A 9 -22.66 -4.06 8.97
C ASN A 9 -23.21 -2.68 8.60
N ILE A 10 -22.32 -1.69 8.61
CA ILE A 10 -22.67 -0.41 8.00
C ILE A 10 -22.59 -0.60 6.49
N ASN A 11 -23.76 -0.51 5.84
CA ASN A 11 -23.91 -0.88 4.43
C ASN A 11 -23.43 0.19 3.45
N THR A 12 -23.10 1.41 3.90
CA THR A 12 -22.68 2.48 3.00
C THR A 12 -21.34 3.09 3.39
N TYR A 13 -20.54 3.44 2.39
CA TYR A 13 -19.25 4.12 2.54
C TYR A 13 -19.37 5.45 3.33
N ASP A 14 -20.43 6.23 3.04
CA ASP A 14 -20.65 7.53 3.68
C ASP A 14 -21.06 7.39 5.17
N GLU A 15 -21.74 6.32 5.54
CA GLU A 15 -22.06 6.03 6.95
C GLU A 15 -20.79 5.73 7.76
N ILE A 16 -19.87 4.94 7.20
CA ILE A 16 -18.57 4.67 7.83
C ILE A 16 -17.77 5.95 7.98
N LEU A 17 -17.68 6.77 6.93
CA LEU A 17 -16.98 8.05 6.98
C LEU A 17 -17.54 8.95 8.08
N ASN A 18 -18.87 9.13 8.12
CA ASN A 18 -19.53 9.95 9.14
C ASN A 18 -19.25 9.45 10.56
N GLN A 19 -19.20 8.14 10.78
CA GLN A 19 -18.90 7.57 12.08
C GLN A 19 -17.43 7.75 12.45
N VAL A 20 -16.51 7.59 11.50
CA VAL A 20 -15.09 7.88 11.71
C VAL A 20 -14.89 9.34 12.10
N LEU A 21 -15.51 10.27 11.37
CA LEU A 21 -15.43 11.70 11.69
C LEU A 21 -16.02 12.01 13.08
N ALA A 22 -17.18 11.45 13.42
CA ALA A 22 -17.81 11.64 14.73
C ALA A 22 -16.93 11.10 15.90
N LEU A 23 -16.20 10.00 15.68
CA LEU A 23 -15.27 9.48 16.67
C LEU A 23 -14.04 10.39 16.81
N LEU A 24 -13.53 10.95 15.71
CA LEU A 24 -12.40 11.87 15.73
C LEU A 24 -12.74 13.24 16.34
N ASP A 25 -14.01 13.63 16.34
CA ASP A 25 -14.50 14.85 16.99
C ASP A 25 -14.80 14.64 18.50
N SER A 26 -14.64 13.41 19.02
CA SER A 26 -14.86 13.15 20.45
C SER A 26 -13.68 13.65 21.28
N GLU A 27 -13.95 14.02 22.57
CA GLU A 27 -12.90 14.40 23.52
C GLU A 27 -12.04 13.22 23.98
N ASP A 28 -12.56 12.00 23.91
CA ASP A 28 -11.86 10.79 24.30
C ASP A 28 -10.94 10.30 23.18
N GLN A 29 -9.73 9.92 23.53
CA GLN A 29 -8.78 9.30 22.59
C GLN A 29 -9.42 8.11 21.86
N GLN A 30 -9.33 8.07 20.54
CA GLN A 30 -9.82 6.99 19.71
C GLN A 30 -8.69 6.29 18.98
N PHE A 31 -8.73 4.95 18.97
CA PHE A 31 -7.99 4.14 18.01
C PHE A 31 -8.99 3.51 17.06
N ILE A 32 -8.94 3.90 15.81
CA ILE A 32 -9.86 3.45 14.75
C ILE A 32 -9.07 2.56 13.79
N TYR A 33 -9.50 1.30 13.63
CA TYR A 33 -8.98 0.42 12.60
C TYR A 33 -9.99 0.28 11.46
N LEU A 34 -9.62 0.83 10.30
CA LEU A 34 -10.39 0.76 9.06
C LEU A 34 -9.80 -0.32 8.16
N THR A 35 -10.56 -1.35 7.85
CA THR A 35 -10.16 -2.41 6.93
C THR A 35 -11.15 -2.57 5.78
N GLY A 36 -10.87 -3.52 4.91
CA GLY A 36 -11.72 -3.88 3.77
C GLY A 36 -10.89 -4.52 2.66
N ALA A 37 -11.54 -5.24 1.78
CA ALA A 37 -10.92 -5.88 0.64
C ALA A 37 -10.20 -4.88 -0.29
N ALA A 38 -9.44 -5.40 -1.26
CA ALA A 38 -8.84 -4.57 -2.30
C ALA A 38 -9.94 -3.85 -3.11
N GLY A 39 -9.74 -2.55 -3.38
CA GLY A 39 -10.70 -1.77 -4.19
C GLY A 39 -11.95 -1.28 -3.46
N THR A 40 -11.99 -1.34 -2.13
CA THR A 40 -13.14 -0.85 -1.33
C THR A 40 -13.10 0.64 -0.98
N GLY A 41 -12.09 1.39 -1.45
CA GLY A 41 -12.04 2.85 -1.24
C GLY A 41 -11.38 3.30 0.06
N LYS A 42 -10.55 2.47 0.71
CA LYS A 42 -9.82 2.84 1.95
C LYS A 42 -9.03 4.14 1.82
N THR A 43 -8.21 4.26 0.78
CA THR A 43 -7.39 5.47 0.54
C THR A 43 -8.27 6.69 0.32
N THR A 44 -9.37 6.56 -0.45
CA THR A 44 -10.33 7.65 -0.67
C THR A 44 -11.00 8.09 0.64
N LEU A 45 -11.24 7.15 1.58
CA LEU A 45 -11.78 7.52 2.90
C LEU A 45 -10.75 8.33 3.71
N ILE A 46 -9.46 7.94 3.66
CA ILE A 46 -8.39 8.74 4.28
C ILE A 46 -8.35 10.15 3.67
N GLU A 47 -8.40 10.28 2.34
CA GLU A 47 -8.41 11.57 1.65
C GLU A 47 -9.59 12.45 2.13
N ARG A 48 -10.79 11.86 2.26
CA ARG A 48 -11.96 12.55 2.81
C ARG A 48 -11.76 12.98 4.27
N VAL A 49 -11.19 12.13 5.12
CA VAL A 49 -10.84 12.50 6.52
C VAL A 49 -9.82 13.64 6.54
N LEU A 50 -8.86 13.64 5.63
CA LEU A 50 -7.87 14.73 5.53
C LEU A 50 -8.52 16.08 5.17
N GLU A 51 -9.52 16.06 4.31
CA GLU A 51 -10.24 17.26 3.86
C GLU A 51 -11.29 17.76 4.89
N GLU A 52 -12.02 16.83 5.53
CA GLU A 52 -13.21 17.16 6.33
C GLU A 52 -12.93 17.30 7.83
N ASN A 53 -11.82 16.75 8.36
CA ASN A 53 -11.48 16.84 9.78
C ASN A 53 -10.49 17.98 10.04
N ALA A 54 -10.69 18.75 11.10
CA ALA A 54 -9.88 19.93 11.42
C ALA A 54 -8.69 19.68 12.36
N LEU A 55 -8.52 18.46 12.88
CA LEU A 55 -7.44 18.12 13.81
C LEU A 55 -6.06 18.31 13.16
N LYS A 56 -5.07 18.70 13.96
CA LYS A 56 -3.66 18.77 13.56
C LYS A 56 -3.14 17.37 13.34
N LYS A 57 -2.92 16.98 12.10
CA LYS A 57 -2.71 15.61 11.68
C LYS A 57 -1.45 15.39 10.87
N ILE A 58 -0.91 14.17 10.94
CA ILE A 58 0.11 13.68 10.02
C ILE A 58 -0.34 12.35 9.42
N VAL A 59 0.08 12.09 8.19
CA VAL A 59 -0.16 10.82 7.49
C VAL A 59 1.15 10.10 7.31
N VAL A 60 1.18 8.83 7.69
CA VAL A 60 2.38 8.01 7.56
C VAL A 60 2.06 6.65 6.93
N ALA A 61 3.08 6.06 6.31
CA ALA A 61 3.00 4.72 5.77
C ALA A 61 4.32 3.95 6.03
N PRO A 62 4.29 2.60 6.02
CA PRO A 62 5.49 1.79 6.28
C PRO A 62 6.54 1.84 5.18
N THR A 63 6.17 2.20 3.94
CA THR A 63 7.09 2.23 2.79
C THR A 63 7.08 3.59 2.11
N GLY A 64 8.22 3.94 1.45
CA GLY A 64 8.32 5.19 0.71
C GLY A 64 7.28 5.32 -0.41
N VAL A 65 7.00 4.23 -1.13
CA VAL A 65 6.00 4.22 -2.20
C VAL A 65 4.59 4.46 -1.65
N ALA A 66 4.20 3.79 -0.56
CA ALA A 66 2.90 4.00 0.07
C ALA A 66 2.77 5.44 0.61
N ALA A 67 3.80 5.96 1.27
CA ALA A 67 3.84 7.33 1.75
C ALA A 67 3.66 8.36 0.62
N LEU A 68 4.35 8.17 -0.50
CA LEU A 68 4.21 9.04 -1.67
C LEU A 68 2.81 8.99 -2.31
N ASN A 69 2.18 7.81 -2.31
CA ASN A 69 0.84 7.64 -2.88
C ASN A 69 -0.24 8.38 -2.08
N ILE A 70 -0.11 8.43 -0.74
CA ILE A 70 -1.06 9.11 0.14
C ILE A 70 -0.68 10.58 0.41
N GLY A 71 0.45 11.06 -0.15
CA GLY A 71 0.94 12.40 0.12
C GLY A 71 1.51 12.58 1.54
N GLY A 72 1.96 11.51 2.16
CA GLY A 72 2.47 11.51 3.53
C GLY A 72 3.98 11.25 3.64
N SER A 73 4.42 10.89 4.83
CA SER A 73 5.80 10.53 5.15
C SER A 73 5.93 9.07 5.55
N THR A 74 7.15 8.51 5.50
CA THR A 74 7.36 7.18 6.08
C THR A 74 7.37 7.26 7.60
N ILE A 75 6.91 6.19 8.28
CA ILE A 75 6.93 6.07 9.74
C ILE A 75 8.32 6.40 10.29
N ASN A 76 9.37 5.80 9.70
CA ASN A 76 10.75 6.03 10.13
C ASN A 76 11.17 7.51 10.01
N SER A 77 10.74 8.20 8.97
CA SER A 77 11.05 9.63 8.78
C SER A 77 10.26 10.51 9.74
N ALA A 78 8.93 10.30 9.85
CA ALA A 78 8.05 11.12 10.66
C ALA A 78 8.38 11.05 12.15
N PHE A 79 8.71 9.87 12.66
CA PHE A 79 9.01 9.63 14.07
C PHE A 79 10.51 9.52 14.38
N ARG A 80 11.39 9.64 13.37
CA ARG A 80 12.85 9.48 13.51
C ARG A 80 13.25 8.14 14.13
N ILE A 81 12.51 7.09 13.80
CA ILE A 81 12.71 5.74 14.29
C ILE A 81 13.67 5.01 13.35
N GLY A 82 14.67 4.32 13.90
CA GLY A 82 15.61 3.48 13.15
C GLY A 82 14.95 2.27 12.49
N PHE A 83 15.74 1.55 11.67
CA PHE A 83 15.27 0.36 10.96
C PHE A 83 15.51 -0.95 11.73
N ASP A 84 15.98 -0.86 12.96
CA ASP A 84 16.23 -2.03 13.80
C ASP A 84 14.91 -2.77 14.12
N THR A 85 15.02 -4.07 14.44
CA THR A 85 13.87 -4.89 14.84
C THR A 85 13.18 -4.31 16.06
N PHE A 86 13.97 -3.87 17.04
CA PHE A 86 13.53 -3.15 18.23
C PHE A 86 14.22 -1.78 18.29
N PRO A 87 13.61 -0.75 17.69
CA PRO A 87 14.22 0.57 17.68
C PRO A 87 14.42 1.12 19.08
N ILE A 88 15.57 1.71 19.33
CA ILE A 88 15.85 2.42 20.59
C ILE A 88 15.26 3.82 20.47
N ILE A 89 14.30 4.14 21.31
CA ILE A 89 13.67 5.46 21.34
C ILE A 89 14.44 6.38 22.28
N GLN A 90 14.79 7.54 21.76
CA GLN A 90 15.51 8.58 22.50
C GLN A 90 14.80 9.93 22.33
N GLU A 91 14.92 10.74 23.37
CA GLU A 91 14.39 12.11 23.31
C GLU A 91 15.19 12.93 22.27
N SER A 92 14.48 13.52 21.32
CA SER A 92 15.09 14.39 20.33
C SER A 92 15.52 15.71 20.96
N ASN A 93 16.68 16.25 20.55
CA ASN A 93 17.12 17.59 20.92
C ASN A 93 16.57 18.68 19.98
N ASP A 94 15.87 18.31 18.91
CA ASP A 94 15.29 19.26 17.97
C ASP A 94 13.98 19.86 18.52
N PRO A 95 13.95 21.18 18.81
CA PRO A 95 12.76 21.83 19.35
C PRO A 95 11.55 21.75 18.40
N ARG A 96 11.78 21.81 17.08
CA ARG A 96 10.70 21.74 16.09
C ARG A 96 10.02 20.38 16.11
N PHE A 97 10.81 19.32 16.19
CA PHE A 97 10.29 17.94 16.29
C PHE A 97 9.51 17.73 17.60
N LYS A 98 10.04 18.19 18.73
CA LYS A 98 9.32 18.14 20.01
C LYS A 98 7.97 18.85 19.92
N LYS A 99 7.96 20.01 19.29
CA LYS A 99 6.75 20.82 19.16
C LYS A 99 5.75 20.19 18.21
N LEU A 100 6.21 19.62 17.09
CA LEU A 100 5.37 18.82 16.18
C LEU A 100 4.61 17.73 16.94
N LEU A 101 5.34 16.86 17.66
CA LEU A 101 4.72 15.74 18.37
C LEU A 101 3.82 16.20 19.54
N LYS A 102 4.16 17.32 20.19
CA LYS A 102 3.36 17.87 21.28
C LYS A 102 2.00 18.39 20.80
N ASN A 103 1.95 18.98 19.61
CA ASN A 103 0.73 19.56 19.05
C ASN A 103 -0.03 18.62 18.11
N LEU A 104 0.50 17.43 17.83
CA LEU A 104 -0.17 16.42 17.05
C LEU A 104 -1.46 15.96 17.75
N GLU A 105 -2.57 15.91 17.01
CA GLU A 105 -3.89 15.51 17.53
C GLU A 105 -4.40 14.22 16.87
N LEU A 106 -4.01 13.97 15.59
CA LEU A 106 -4.41 12.79 14.84
C LEU A 106 -3.22 12.20 14.08
N LEU A 107 -2.95 10.92 14.30
CA LEU A 107 -2.02 10.11 13.52
C LEU A 107 -2.82 9.21 12.56
N ILE A 108 -2.60 9.37 11.26
CA ILE A 108 -3.15 8.48 10.24
C ILE A 108 -2.04 7.54 9.76
N ILE A 109 -2.27 6.23 9.83
CA ILE A 109 -1.33 5.19 9.39
C ILE A 109 -1.97 4.42 8.24
N ASP A 110 -1.51 4.66 7.02
CA ASP A 110 -1.94 3.84 5.87
C ASP A 110 -1.09 2.57 5.75
N GLU A 111 -1.65 1.53 5.14
CA GLU A 111 -1.04 0.20 5.01
C GLU A 111 -0.55 -0.38 6.35
N ILE A 112 -1.35 -0.24 7.42
CA ILE A 112 -1.01 -0.74 8.78
C ILE A 112 -0.71 -2.24 8.80
N SER A 113 -1.22 -3.01 7.83
CA SER A 113 -0.95 -4.45 7.66
C SER A 113 0.54 -4.76 7.52
N MET A 114 1.34 -3.82 7.02
CA MET A 114 2.78 -3.94 6.87
C MET A 114 3.57 -3.38 8.06
N VAL A 115 2.91 -2.88 9.10
CA VAL A 115 3.54 -2.35 10.31
C VAL A 115 3.74 -3.46 11.31
N ARG A 116 5.00 -3.68 11.71
CA ARG A 116 5.36 -4.69 12.73
C ARG A 116 4.94 -4.24 14.12
N ALA A 117 4.60 -5.18 15.01
CA ALA A 117 4.28 -4.90 16.41
C ALA A 117 5.35 -4.04 17.12
N PRO A 118 6.67 -4.35 17.01
CA PRO A 118 7.70 -3.49 17.60
C PRO A 118 7.72 -2.06 17.05
N MET A 119 7.33 -1.87 15.79
CA MET A 119 7.28 -0.54 15.19
C MET A 119 6.12 0.28 15.73
N LEU A 120 4.95 -0.33 15.95
CA LEU A 120 3.82 0.36 16.56
C LEU A 120 4.12 0.76 18.01
N ASP A 121 4.80 -0.11 18.77
CA ASP A 121 5.28 0.22 20.10
C ASP A 121 6.29 1.37 20.07
N ALA A 122 7.21 1.38 19.10
CA ALA A 122 8.19 2.46 18.95
C ALA A 122 7.53 3.82 18.62
N ILE A 123 6.47 3.85 17.81
CA ILE A 123 5.65 5.05 17.56
C ILE A 123 5.05 5.54 18.89
N THR A 124 4.41 4.65 19.62
CA THR A 124 3.78 4.95 20.91
C THR A 124 4.77 5.50 21.92
N GLU A 125 5.91 4.84 22.10
CA GLU A 125 6.96 5.28 23.02
C GLU A 125 7.52 6.66 22.62
N THR A 126 7.69 6.93 21.32
CA THR A 126 8.10 8.24 20.82
C THR A 126 7.09 9.31 21.20
N LEU A 127 5.79 9.04 21.01
CA LEU A 127 4.72 9.97 21.37
C LEU A 127 4.63 10.17 22.89
N LYS A 128 4.63 9.09 23.69
CA LYS A 128 4.62 9.16 25.16
C LYS A 128 5.76 10.03 25.69
N LEU A 129 6.98 9.81 25.16
CA LEU A 129 8.18 10.53 25.59
C LEU A 129 8.09 12.03 25.31
N HIS A 130 7.74 12.42 24.08
CA HIS A 130 7.76 13.83 23.67
C HIS A 130 6.53 14.63 24.15
N ARG A 131 5.43 13.96 24.45
CA ARG A 131 4.19 14.55 24.97
C ARG A 131 4.15 14.53 26.53
N ASN A 132 5.12 13.85 27.17
CA ASN A 132 5.13 13.60 28.60
C ASN A 132 3.80 12.99 29.08
N SER A 133 3.29 12.01 28.33
CA SER A 133 2.02 11.30 28.58
C SER A 133 2.27 9.83 28.87
N LYS A 134 1.42 9.22 29.70
CA LYS A 134 1.40 7.77 29.94
C LYS A 134 0.36 7.07 29.08
N GLU A 135 -0.55 7.82 28.47
CA GLU A 135 -1.63 7.27 27.65
C GLU A 135 -1.08 6.60 26.38
N PRO A 136 -1.73 5.55 25.85
CA PRO A 136 -1.38 4.97 24.56
C PRO A 136 -1.28 6.06 23.50
N PHE A 137 -0.31 5.96 22.59
CA PHE A 137 -0.05 6.97 21.57
C PHE A 137 0.07 8.42 22.05
N GLY A 138 0.43 8.60 23.35
CA GLY A 138 0.57 9.92 23.94
C GLY A 138 -0.76 10.69 24.07
N GLY A 139 -1.90 10.01 24.02
CA GLY A 139 -3.24 10.58 24.15
C GLY A 139 -3.80 11.21 22.87
N ILE A 140 -3.28 10.87 21.70
CA ILE A 140 -3.82 11.36 20.40
C ILE A 140 -4.76 10.34 19.76
N HIS A 141 -5.61 10.81 18.83
CA HIS A 141 -6.37 9.92 17.97
C HIS A 141 -5.46 9.19 16.99
N VAL A 142 -5.82 7.94 16.66
CA VAL A 142 -5.13 7.13 15.66
C VAL A 142 -6.16 6.56 14.68
N LEU A 143 -6.00 6.85 13.39
CA LEU A 143 -6.71 6.17 12.31
C LEU A 143 -5.74 5.24 11.60
N ALA A 144 -5.84 3.94 11.85
CA ALA A 144 -5.04 2.90 11.22
C ALA A 144 -5.84 2.27 10.08
N CYS A 145 -5.29 2.30 8.87
CA CYS A 145 -5.96 1.80 7.67
C CYS A 145 -5.14 0.71 6.99
N GLY A 146 -5.78 -0.39 6.58
CA GLY A 146 -5.11 -1.48 5.86
C GLY A 146 -5.91 -2.77 5.83
N ASP A 147 -5.48 -3.71 5.02
CA ASP A 147 -6.07 -5.05 4.91
C ASP A 147 -5.05 -6.11 5.34
N LEU A 148 -5.23 -6.69 6.53
CA LEU A 148 -4.34 -7.71 7.09
C LEU A 148 -4.21 -8.97 6.21
N PHE A 149 -5.20 -9.24 5.36
CA PHE A 149 -5.17 -10.37 4.42
C PHE A 149 -4.36 -10.09 3.15
N GLN A 150 -3.86 -8.87 2.96
CA GLN A 150 -2.89 -8.54 1.93
C GLN A 150 -1.48 -8.93 2.37
N LEU A 151 -0.46 -8.21 1.93
CA LEU A 151 0.92 -8.57 2.24
C LEU A 151 1.24 -8.32 3.73
N PRO A 152 1.90 -9.27 4.39
CA PRO A 152 2.34 -9.14 5.77
C PRO A 152 3.53 -8.17 5.90
N PRO A 153 3.89 -7.76 7.13
CA PRO A 153 5.12 -7.05 7.39
C PRO A 153 6.34 -7.84 6.88
N VAL A 154 7.30 -7.13 6.30
CA VAL A 154 8.56 -7.76 5.88
C VAL A 154 9.45 -7.96 7.11
N VAL A 155 9.76 -9.21 7.42
CA VAL A 155 10.62 -9.61 8.53
C VAL A 155 11.71 -10.53 7.97
N LYS A 156 12.95 -10.30 8.37
CA LYS A 156 14.07 -11.18 8.01
C LYS A 156 14.05 -12.44 8.87
N ASP A 157 14.52 -13.56 8.35
CA ASP A 157 14.51 -14.85 9.06
C ASP A 157 15.19 -14.77 10.45
N ASN A 158 16.26 -14.00 10.57
CA ASN A 158 16.96 -13.79 11.84
C ASN A 158 16.23 -12.86 12.83
N GLU A 159 15.19 -12.16 12.40
CA GLU A 159 14.38 -11.27 13.23
C GLU A 159 13.11 -11.97 13.78
N ILE A 160 12.63 -13.00 13.08
CA ILE A 160 11.38 -13.71 13.42
C ILE A 160 11.44 -14.21 14.87
N ASN A 161 12.46 -15.01 15.21
CA ASN A 161 12.61 -15.56 16.56
C ASN A 161 12.68 -14.48 17.65
N LEU A 162 13.32 -13.35 17.34
CA LEU A 162 13.42 -12.23 18.29
C LEU A 162 12.07 -11.55 18.53
N ILE A 163 11.21 -11.49 17.52
CA ILE A 163 9.86 -10.94 17.64
C ILE A 163 8.97 -11.93 18.40
N ASP A 164 9.02 -13.22 18.07
CA ASP A 164 8.22 -14.27 18.69
C ASP A 164 8.52 -14.47 20.19
N GLU A 165 9.73 -14.10 20.65
CA GLU A 165 10.07 -14.08 22.08
C GLU A 165 9.29 -13.02 22.88
N LYS A 166 8.82 -11.94 22.22
CA LYS A 166 8.20 -10.77 22.88
C LYS A 166 6.76 -10.52 22.51
N TYR A 167 6.33 -11.00 21.33
CA TYR A 167 5.01 -10.74 20.78
C TYR A 167 4.37 -12.04 20.31
N GLU A 168 3.06 -12.13 20.39
CA GLU A 168 2.29 -13.30 19.92
C GLU A 168 2.33 -13.46 18.39
N SER A 169 2.57 -12.36 17.68
CA SER A 169 2.75 -12.34 16.23
C SER A 169 3.50 -11.08 15.77
N VAL A 170 3.90 -11.06 14.51
CA VAL A 170 4.57 -9.89 13.91
C VAL A 170 3.64 -8.69 13.67
N TYR A 171 2.33 -8.90 13.68
CA TYR A 171 1.33 -7.92 13.29
C TYR A 171 1.11 -6.84 14.35
N PHE A 172 0.68 -5.67 13.91
CA PHE A 172 0.45 -4.50 14.75
C PHE A 172 -0.46 -4.78 15.96
N PHE A 173 -1.47 -5.63 15.81
CA PHE A 173 -2.42 -5.96 16.87
C PHE A 173 -1.80 -6.80 18.02
N SER A 174 -0.60 -7.35 17.84
CA SER A 174 0.18 -8.01 18.89
C SER A 174 1.06 -7.04 19.66
N SER A 175 1.16 -5.76 19.27
CA SER A 175 1.92 -4.76 20.01
C SER A 175 1.35 -4.53 21.42
N ASN A 176 2.23 -4.16 22.33
CA ASN A 176 1.81 -3.81 23.70
C ASN A 176 0.92 -2.56 23.68
N SER A 177 1.27 -1.59 22.83
CA SER A 177 0.53 -0.35 22.64
C SER A 177 -0.91 -0.58 22.20
N PHE A 178 -1.14 -1.50 21.27
CA PHE A 178 -2.49 -1.83 20.84
C PHE A 178 -3.29 -2.54 21.94
N LYS A 179 -2.64 -3.43 22.72
CA LYS A 179 -3.26 -4.14 23.82
C LYS A 179 -3.64 -3.23 25.00
N GLU A 180 -2.98 -2.08 25.14
CA GLU A 180 -3.31 -1.05 26.16
C GLU A 180 -4.59 -0.27 25.81
N ILE A 181 -5.09 -0.32 24.58
CA ILE A 181 -6.29 0.41 24.15
C ILE A 181 -7.54 -0.30 24.64
N GLU A 182 -8.33 0.37 25.47
CA GLU A 182 -9.51 -0.24 26.10
C GLU A 182 -10.65 -0.51 25.12
N ASN A 183 -10.93 0.42 24.18
CA ASN A 183 -12.08 0.36 23.29
C ASN A 183 -11.71 0.80 21.86
N PRO A 184 -10.93 0.00 21.10
CA PRO A 184 -10.65 0.31 19.71
C PRO A 184 -11.94 0.19 18.87
N ALA A 185 -12.13 1.12 17.95
CA ALA A 185 -13.23 1.06 16.97
C ALA A 185 -12.79 0.32 15.70
N PHE A 186 -13.66 -0.55 15.18
CA PHE A 186 -13.37 -1.38 14.03
C PHE A 186 -14.40 -1.14 12.92
N PHE A 187 -13.93 -0.82 11.71
CA PHE A 187 -14.76 -0.64 10.54
C PHE A 187 -14.25 -1.48 9.37
N GLU A 188 -15.15 -2.14 8.67
CA GLU A 188 -14.84 -2.90 7.46
C GLU A 188 -15.66 -2.39 6.28
N LEU A 189 -14.96 -1.92 5.22
CA LEU A 189 -15.57 -1.57 3.95
C LEU A 189 -15.83 -2.87 3.16
N THR A 190 -17.09 -3.19 2.94
CA THR A 190 -17.50 -4.47 2.32
C THR A 190 -17.80 -4.37 0.84
N TYR A 191 -18.04 -3.17 0.30
CA TYR A 191 -18.33 -2.96 -1.12
C TYR A 191 -17.05 -2.71 -1.92
N SER A 192 -16.78 -3.53 -2.94
CA SER A 192 -15.65 -3.33 -3.83
C SER A 192 -16.05 -2.54 -5.08
N PHE A 193 -15.54 -1.32 -5.19
CA PHE A 193 -15.70 -0.51 -6.41
C PHE A 193 -14.94 -1.10 -7.60
N ARG A 194 -13.86 -1.86 -7.35
CA ARG A 194 -13.03 -2.46 -8.39
C ARG A 194 -13.70 -3.64 -9.07
N GLN A 195 -14.32 -4.54 -8.30
CA GLN A 195 -14.99 -5.74 -8.80
C GLN A 195 -16.51 -5.59 -8.87
N SER A 196 -17.04 -4.37 -8.92
CA SER A 196 -18.47 -4.10 -8.98
C SER A 196 -19.20 -4.70 -10.20
N GLU A 197 -18.46 -5.00 -11.26
CA GLU A 197 -18.98 -5.59 -12.50
C GLU A 197 -18.95 -7.13 -12.51
N ASP A 198 -18.28 -7.80 -11.53
CA ASP A 198 -18.14 -9.27 -11.46
C ASP A 198 -18.28 -9.75 -10.01
N GLU A 199 -19.53 -9.87 -9.55
CA GLU A 199 -19.85 -10.33 -8.18
C GLU A 199 -19.32 -11.73 -7.90
N ASN A 200 -19.32 -12.61 -8.91
CA ASN A 200 -18.76 -13.96 -8.76
C ASN A 200 -17.25 -13.90 -8.51
N PHE A 201 -16.53 -13.07 -9.23
CA PHE A 201 -15.10 -12.88 -8.99
C PHE A 201 -14.83 -12.27 -7.61
N TYR A 202 -15.64 -11.30 -7.19
CA TYR A 202 -15.55 -10.73 -5.85
C TYR A 202 -15.73 -11.80 -4.76
N SER A 203 -16.70 -12.71 -4.93
CA SER A 203 -16.91 -13.83 -4.01
C SER A 203 -15.71 -14.78 -3.96
N LEU A 204 -15.16 -15.17 -5.12
CA LEU A 204 -13.95 -15.99 -5.19
C LEU A 204 -12.75 -15.31 -4.52
N LEU A 205 -12.58 -14.00 -4.73
CA LEU A 205 -11.52 -13.23 -4.09
C LEU A 205 -11.68 -13.18 -2.56
N ASN A 206 -12.91 -13.05 -2.05
CA ASN A 206 -13.16 -13.08 -0.62
C ASN A 206 -12.87 -14.46 -0.02
N ASN A 207 -13.18 -15.54 -0.69
CA ASN A 207 -12.83 -16.89 -0.25
C ASN A 207 -11.30 -17.06 -0.17
N ILE A 208 -10.56 -16.62 -1.19
CA ILE A 208 -9.08 -16.61 -1.15
C ILE A 208 -8.56 -15.72 -0.02
N ARG A 209 -9.14 -14.50 0.15
CA ARG A 209 -8.78 -13.55 1.20
C ARG A 209 -8.93 -14.16 2.59
N LEU A 210 -10.08 -14.76 2.87
CA LEU A 210 -10.40 -15.30 4.20
C LEU A 210 -9.88 -16.73 4.39
N GLY A 211 -9.49 -17.41 3.31
CA GLY A 211 -9.09 -18.81 3.31
C GLY A 211 -10.29 -19.73 3.57
N ASP A 212 -11.45 -19.38 3.04
CA ASP A 212 -12.70 -20.14 3.14
C ASP A 212 -12.96 -20.86 1.81
N ASP A 213 -13.57 -22.04 1.83
CA ASP A 213 -13.97 -22.87 0.66
C ASP A 213 -12.89 -22.97 -0.45
N LEU A 214 -11.62 -23.10 -0.03
CA LEU A 214 -10.46 -22.99 -0.92
C LEU A 214 -10.46 -24.02 -2.05
N THR A 215 -10.85 -25.27 -1.79
CA THR A 215 -10.83 -26.35 -2.79
C THR A 215 -11.72 -26.01 -3.99
N GLU A 216 -12.97 -25.60 -3.75
CA GLU A 216 -13.92 -25.23 -4.80
C GLU A 216 -13.54 -23.91 -5.48
N THR A 217 -13.08 -22.94 -4.69
CA THR A 217 -12.66 -21.62 -5.18
C THR A 217 -11.46 -21.75 -6.13
N ILE A 218 -10.42 -22.47 -5.73
CA ILE A 218 -9.22 -22.69 -6.54
C ILE A 218 -9.54 -23.49 -7.80
N SER A 219 -10.35 -24.53 -7.69
CA SER A 219 -10.81 -25.29 -8.85
C SER A 219 -11.54 -24.42 -9.87
N SER A 220 -12.40 -23.52 -9.40
CA SER A 220 -13.15 -22.58 -10.24
C SER A 220 -12.25 -21.57 -10.93
N ILE A 221 -11.25 -21.02 -10.21
CA ILE A 221 -10.27 -20.09 -10.76
C ILE A 221 -9.39 -20.80 -11.79
N ASN A 222 -8.82 -21.96 -11.46
CA ASN A 222 -7.97 -22.72 -12.36
C ASN A 222 -8.69 -23.07 -13.64
N LYS A 223 -9.91 -23.60 -13.55
CA LYS A 223 -10.72 -23.97 -14.73
C LYS A 223 -10.90 -22.82 -15.71
N LYS A 224 -10.96 -21.58 -15.23
CA LYS A 224 -11.25 -20.39 -16.04
C LYS A 224 -10.00 -19.63 -16.45
N CYS A 225 -8.97 -19.60 -15.60
CA CYS A 225 -7.82 -18.72 -15.75
C CYS A 225 -6.53 -19.43 -16.15
N PHE A 226 -6.42 -20.75 -15.94
CA PHE A 226 -5.19 -21.48 -16.24
C PHE A 226 -4.99 -21.64 -17.76
N ASN A 227 -3.96 -21.00 -18.27
CA ASN A 227 -3.48 -21.14 -19.63
C ASN A 227 -1.98 -20.87 -19.67
N PRO A 228 -1.12 -21.90 -19.67
CA PRO A 228 0.34 -21.74 -19.64
C PRO A 228 0.90 -21.14 -20.93
N ASP A 229 0.19 -21.27 -22.04
CA ASP A 229 0.60 -20.79 -23.36
C ASP A 229 -0.04 -19.43 -23.70
N PHE A 230 -0.57 -18.72 -22.67
CA PHE A 230 -1.24 -17.45 -22.88
C PHE A 230 -0.27 -16.36 -23.33
N GLU A 231 -0.48 -15.86 -24.50
CA GLU A 231 0.23 -14.71 -25.06
C GLU A 231 -0.74 -13.54 -25.20
N ASN A 232 -0.52 -12.48 -24.46
CA ASN A 232 -1.25 -11.22 -24.58
C ASN A 232 -0.29 -10.05 -24.36
N GLU A 233 -0.02 -9.34 -25.43
CA GLU A 233 0.89 -8.19 -25.40
C GLU A 233 0.44 -7.09 -24.42
N SER A 234 -0.85 -6.98 -24.16
CA SER A 234 -1.41 -6.00 -23.21
C SER A 234 -1.34 -6.46 -21.76
N SER A 235 -1.19 -7.75 -21.49
CA SER A 235 -1.21 -8.31 -20.12
C SER A 235 0.10 -8.03 -19.37
N LEU A 236 0.00 -7.53 -18.13
CA LEU A 236 1.14 -7.38 -17.22
C LEU A 236 1.40 -8.68 -16.48
N ILE A 237 2.64 -9.18 -16.49
CA ILE A 237 3.03 -10.34 -15.71
C ILE A 237 3.28 -9.94 -14.26
N ILE A 238 2.56 -10.56 -13.33
CA ILE A 238 2.75 -10.38 -11.89
C ILE A 238 3.47 -11.60 -11.33
N THR A 239 4.65 -11.40 -10.72
CA THR A 239 5.46 -12.50 -10.19
C THR A 239 5.82 -12.32 -8.72
N THR A 240 6.14 -13.41 -8.04
CA THR A 240 6.52 -13.41 -6.62
C THR A 240 7.92 -12.85 -6.38
N ARG A 241 8.86 -13.01 -7.33
CA ARG A 241 10.29 -12.72 -7.16
C ARG A 241 10.76 -11.53 -7.98
N LYS A 242 11.54 -10.62 -7.34
CA LYS A 242 12.10 -9.43 -7.99
C LYS A 242 12.99 -9.78 -9.19
N TYR A 243 13.91 -10.74 -9.02
CA TYR A 243 14.83 -11.15 -10.08
C TYR A 243 14.07 -11.66 -11.32
N ARG A 244 12.93 -12.35 -11.13
CA ARG A 244 12.11 -12.86 -12.23
C ARG A 244 11.46 -11.73 -13.03
N ALA A 245 10.92 -10.73 -12.35
CA ALA A 245 10.35 -9.54 -13.00
C ALA A 245 11.43 -8.77 -13.78
N GLU A 246 12.62 -8.59 -13.21
CA GLU A 246 13.74 -7.91 -13.85
C GLU A 246 14.21 -8.70 -15.08
N GLN A 247 14.38 -10.01 -14.95
CA GLN A 247 14.76 -10.90 -16.05
C GLN A 247 13.79 -10.79 -17.23
N ILE A 248 12.48 -10.92 -16.99
CA ILE A 248 11.44 -10.80 -18.03
C ILE A 248 11.53 -9.43 -18.72
N ASN A 249 11.63 -8.35 -17.95
CA ASN A 249 11.70 -7.00 -18.51
C ASN A 249 12.97 -6.79 -19.35
N ASP A 250 14.13 -7.29 -18.92
CA ASP A 250 15.40 -7.17 -19.66
C ASP A 250 15.39 -8.02 -20.91
N GLU A 251 14.91 -9.26 -20.84
CA GLU A 251 14.80 -10.15 -22.00
C GLU A 251 13.89 -9.53 -23.07
N MET A 252 12.70 -9.08 -22.68
CA MET A 252 11.76 -8.46 -23.60
C MET A 252 12.28 -7.15 -24.20
N LEU A 253 12.95 -6.31 -23.41
CA LEU A 253 13.57 -5.09 -23.92
C LEU A 253 14.71 -5.40 -24.92
N ASN A 254 15.47 -6.47 -24.69
CA ASN A 254 16.58 -6.86 -25.56
C ASN A 254 16.09 -7.46 -26.90
N LEU A 255 14.92 -8.10 -26.92
CA LEU A 255 14.29 -8.62 -28.14
C LEU A 255 13.86 -7.53 -29.12
N ILE A 256 13.62 -6.31 -28.62
CA ILE A 256 13.25 -5.17 -29.50
C ILE A 256 14.51 -4.67 -30.24
N ASP A 257 14.42 -4.51 -31.54
CA ASP A 257 15.47 -3.93 -32.38
C ASP A 257 15.72 -2.44 -32.08
N GLY A 258 16.92 -1.97 -32.38
CA GLY A 258 17.28 -0.57 -32.27
C GLY A 258 17.96 -0.16 -30.97
N PRO A 259 18.41 1.10 -30.89
CA PRO A 259 19.15 1.62 -29.77
C PRO A 259 18.27 1.89 -28.55
N ALA A 260 18.77 1.55 -27.37
CA ALA A 260 18.13 1.96 -26.13
C ALA A 260 18.42 3.43 -25.81
N THR A 261 17.41 4.13 -25.33
CA THR A 261 17.53 5.47 -24.75
C THR A 261 17.52 5.33 -23.24
N SER A 262 18.44 6.04 -22.60
CA SER A 262 18.51 6.14 -21.13
C SER A 262 18.14 7.53 -20.68
N ALA A 263 17.23 7.64 -19.72
CA ALA A 263 16.84 8.89 -19.09
C ALA A 263 17.17 8.83 -17.60
N ALA A 264 18.21 9.57 -17.21
CA ALA A 264 18.59 9.71 -15.80
C ALA A 264 17.58 10.59 -15.05
N ALA A 265 17.29 10.27 -13.79
CA ALA A 265 16.49 11.11 -12.91
C ALA A 265 17.26 12.40 -12.52
N GLU A 266 16.51 13.45 -12.17
CA GLU A 266 17.03 14.62 -11.48
C GLU A 266 16.73 14.43 -9.99
N GLU A 267 17.73 14.50 -9.11
CA GLU A 267 17.59 14.22 -7.68
C GLU A 267 18.11 15.37 -6.84
N HIS A 268 17.41 15.70 -5.76
CA HIS A 268 17.83 16.63 -4.73
C HIS A 268 17.63 16.01 -3.34
N GLY A 269 18.62 16.21 -2.45
CA GLY A 269 18.62 15.62 -1.11
C GLY A 269 18.95 14.10 -1.12
N GLU A 270 18.75 13.45 0.01
CA GLU A 270 19.08 12.04 0.17
C GLU A 270 17.87 11.15 -0.16
N LEU A 271 18.08 10.20 -1.08
CA LEU A 271 17.08 9.25 -1.54
C LEU A 271 17.63 7.82 -1.52
N ASN A 272 16.90 6.92 -0.87
CA ASN A 272 17.23 5.51 -0.87
C ASN A 272 16.66 4.83 -2.13
N GLU A 273 17.41 3.90 -2.72
CA GLU A 273 17.01 3.15 -3.91
C GLU A 273 15.65 2.44 -3.76
N ASN A 274 15.40 1.88 -2.57
CA ASN A 274 14.17 1.13 -2.30
C ASN A 274 12.92 2.01 -2.18
N ASP A 275 13.10 3.32 -1.93
CA ASP A 275 12.02 4.28 -1.77
C ASP A 275 11.66 4.99 -3.09
N LEU A 276 12.42 4.74 -4.16
CA LEU A 276 12.21 5.41 -5.43
C LEU A 276 10.95 4.90 -6.14
N PRO A 277 10.07 5.81 -6.56
CA PRO A 277 8.85 5.45 -7.30
C PRO A 277 9.16 4.96 -8.73
N ALA A 278 10.22 5.48 -9.34
CA ALA A 278 10.66 5.18 -10.69
C ALA A 278 12.16 4.77 -10.72
N PRO A 279 12.63 4.14 -11.80
CA PRO A 279 14.06 3.84 -11.95
C PRO A 279 14.90 5.13 -12.00
N ARG A 280 16.04 5.18 -11.29
CA ARG A 280 17.03 6.27 -11.42
C ARG A 280 17.47 6.49 -12.86
N ASN A 281 17.62 5.40 -13.59
CA ASN A 281 17.95 5.42 -14.98
C ASN A 281 16.91 4.62 -15.77
N LEU A 282 15.94 5.30 -16.33
CA LEU A 282 14.89 4.68 -17.13
C LEU A 282 15.48 4.30 -18.52
N ARG A 283 15.65 3.00 -18.75
CA ARG A 283 16.13 2.45 -20.01
C ARG A 283 14.95 1.94 -20.84
N ILE A 284 14.75 2.52 -22.02
CA ILE A 284 13.63 2.17 -22.93
C ILE A 284 14.10 2.13 -24.38
N LYS A 285 13.30 1.48 -25.21
CA LYS A 285 13.42 1.50 -26.69
C LYS A 285 12.09 1.95 -27.30
N LYS A 286 12.11 2.38 -28.55
CA LYS A 286 10.88 2.47 -29.34
C LYS A 286 10.25 1.07 -29.36
N ASP A 287 8.94 1.01 -29.32
CA ASP A 287 8.10 -0.20 -29.24
C ASP A 287 8.22 -0.95 -27.90
N ALA A 288 8.94 -0.41 -26.90
CA ALA A 288 8.98 -0.97 -25.56
C ALA A 288 7.62 -0.78 -24.85
N LYS A 289 7.19 -1.84 -24.18
CA LYS A 289 6.02 -1.81 -23.29
C LYS A 289 6.39 -1.14 -21.98
N VAL A 290 5.61 -0.15 -21.58
CA VAL A 290 5.81 0.61 -20.34
C VAL A 290 4.54 0.65 -19.51
N MET A 291 4.70 0.83 -18.22
CA MET A 291 3.62 1.03 -17.27
C MET A 291 3.74 2.42 -16.66
N PHE A 292 2.65 3.15 -16.58
CA PHE A 292 2.55 4.38 -15.82
C PHE A 292 2.51 4.08 -14.33
N ILE A 293 3.23 4.87 -13.54
CA ILE A 293 3.40 4.67 -12.09
C ILE A 293 2.87 5.84 -11.26
N LYS A 294 2.14 6.75 -11.88
CA LYS A 294 1.47 7.89 -11.24
C LYS A 294 0.21 8.22 -12.00
N ASN A 295 -0.84 8.61 -11.31
CA ASN A 295 -2.05 9.14 -11.95
C ASN A 295 -1.73 10.47 -12.65
N ASP A 296 -2.33 10.67 -13.80
CA ASP A 296 -2.22 11.93 -14.51
C ASP A 296 -3.20 12.98 -13.95
N SER A 297 -2.75 14.20 -13.80
CA SER A 297 -3.58 15.30 -13.29
C SER A 297 -4.74 15.68 -14.22
N GLU A 298 -4.62 15.39 -15.52
CA GLU A 298 -5.67 15.62 -16.53
C GLU A 298 -6.53 14.37 -16.79
N GLY A 299 -6.28 13.27 -16.04
CA GLY A 299 -7.07 12.04 -16.14
C GLY A 299 -6.81 11.20 -17.40
N ARG A 300 -5.71 11.45 -18.13
CA ARG A 300 -5.37 10.74 -19.39
C ARG A 300 -4.96 9.28 -19.16
N TRP A 301 -4.41 8.97 -17.99
CA TRP A 301 -4.04 7.62 -17.55
C TRP A 301 -4.06 7.55 -16.02
N VAL A 302 -4.09 6.34 -15.51
CA VAL A 302 -3.98 6.05 -14.07
C VAL A 302 -2.75 5.19 -13.79
N ASN A 303 -2.35 5.12 -12.52
CA ASN A 303 -1.28 4.22 -12.08
C ASN A 303 -1.62 2.76 -12.42
N GLY A 304 -0.72 2.08 -13.14
CA GLY A 304 -0.94 0.73 -13.67
C GLY A 304 -1.34 0.69 -15.14
N THR A 305 -1.69 1.82 -15.76
CA THR A 305 -1.97 1.86 -17.20
C THR A 305 -0.76 1.40 -18.00
N ILE A 306 -1.00 0.51 -18.97
CA ILE A 306 0.02 -0.01 -19.88
C ILE A 306 -0.01 0.76 -21.21
N GLY A 307 1.16 1.05 -21.74
CA GLY A 307 1.30 1.67 -23.06
C GLY A 307 2.55 1.20 -23.80
N VAL A 308 2.66 1.60 -25.05
CA VAL A 308 3.81 1.28 -25.92
C VAL A 308 4.53 2.58 -26.30
N VAL A 309 5.85 2.59 -26.18
CA VAL A 309 6.68 3.74 -26.53
C VAL A 309 6.73 3.90 -28.04
N THR A 310 6.15 4.97 -28.57
CA THR A 310 6.21 5.28 -30.00
C THR A 310 7.42 6.14 -30.36
N ASN A 311 7.93 6.92 -29.40
CA ASN A 311 9.15 7.71 -29.56
C ASN A 311 9.80 7.94 -28.19
N CYS A 312 11.10 7.60 -28.09
CA CYS A 312 11.84 7.63 -26.81
C CYS A 312 12.18 9.04 -26.32
N SER A 313 12.26 10.03 -27.21
CA SER A 313 12.59 11.42 -26.80
C SER A 313 12.48 12.38 -27.98
N ASP A 314 12.18 13.65 -27.72
CA ASP A 314 12.59 14.72 -28.60
C ASP A 314 14.11 14.97 -28.47
N LYS A 315 14.69 15.76 -29.40
CA LYS A 315 16.13 16.10 -29.39
C LYS A 315 16.64 16.73 -28.08
N LYS A 316 15.73 17.09 -27.15
CA LYS A 316 16.03 17.74 -25.85
C LYS A 316 15.67 16.86 -24.64
N GLY A 317 15.19 15.62 -24.82
CA GLY A 317 14.82 14.72 -23.71
C GLY A 317 13.63 15.18 -22.85
N LYS A 318 12.78 16.07 -23.40
CA LYS A 318 11.72 16.72 -22.61
C LYS A 318 10.47 15.85 -22.42
N PHE A 319 10.21 14.93 -23.33
CA PHE A 319 9.03 14.05 -23.26
C PHE A 319 9.29 12.72 -24.00
N ILE A 320 8.59 11.69 -23.55
CA ILE A 320 8.47 10.40 -24.21
C ILE A 320 7.06 10.31 -24.79
N ARG A 321 6.91 9.77 -26.00
CA ARG A 321 5.58 9.49 -26.56
C ARG A 321 5.20 8.06 -26.28
N VAL A 322 4.05 7.89 -25.63
CA VAL A 322 3.49 6.59 -25.29
C VAL A 322 2.09 6.48 -25.86
N GLN A 323 1.84 5.41 -26.58
CA GLN A 323 0.51 5.04 -27.05
C GLN A 323 -0.21 4.23 -25.99
N VAL A 324 -1.45 4.62 -25.68
CA VAL A 324 -2.38 3.90 -24.81
C VAL A 324 -3.69 3.73 -25.58
N GLY A 325 -4.04 2.51 -25.93
CA GLY A 325 -5.14 2.25 -26.85
C GLY A 325 -4.89 2.91 -28.21
N GLU A 326 -5.80 3.75 -28.65
CA GLU A 326 -5.69 4.48 -29.93
C GLU A 326 -5.00 5.86 -29.79
N GLU A 327 -4.78 6.34 -28.58
CA GLU A 327 -4.25 7.67 -28.32
C GLU A 327 -2.75 7.68 -28.05
N ILE A 328 -2.05 8.75 -28.46
CA ILE A 328 -0.62 8.96 -28.22
C ILE A 328 -0.42 10.17 -27.32
N PHE A 329 0.11 9.92 -26.13
CA PHE A 329 0.38 10.94 -25.14
C PHE A 329 1.85 11.39 -25.12
N LYS A 330 2.07 12.66 -24.82
CA LYS A 330 3.37 13.22 -24.51
C LYS A 330 3.59 13.15 -22.99
N VAL A 331 4.34 12.19 -22.55
CA VAL A 331 4.65 11.98 -21.13
C VAL A 331 5.84 12.86 -20.76
N LYS A 332 5.66 13.75 -19.80
CA LYS A 332 6.71 14.59 -19.22
C LYS A 332 7.26 13.95 -17.96
N ARG A 333 8.37 14.50 -17.45
CA ARG A 333 8.89 14.13 -16.13
C ARG A 333 7.92 14.64 -15.08
N GLU A 334 7.69 13.80 -14.08
CA GLU A 334 6.95 14.11 -12.86
C GLU A 334 7.92 14.23 -11.69
N GLU A 335 7.53 14.99 -10.69
CA GLU A 335 8.29 15.17 -9.46
C GLU A 335 7.59 14.46 -8.30
N TRP A 336 8.38 13.79 -7.49
CA TRP A 336 7.96 13.19 -6.22
C TRP A 336 8.78 13.83 -5.11
N ASN A 337 8.10 14.35 -4.11
CA ASN A 337 8.70 15.03 -2.98
C ASN A 337 8.64 14.13 -1.74
N LYS A 338 9.78 13.92 -1.11
CA LYS A 338 9.82 13.36 0.23
C LYS A 338 9.66 14.52 1.21
N ILE A 339 8.59 14.46 1.98
CA ILE A 339 8.26 15.48 2.96
C ILE A 339 8.66 15.05 4.36
N LYS A 340 8.90 16.04 5.23
CA LYS A 340 8.82 15.91 6.68
C LYS A 340 7.77 16.89 7.19
N TYR A 341 7.11 16.52 8.26
CA TYR A 341 6.20 17.41 8.94
C TYR A 341 6.97 18.32 9.89
N VAL A 342 6.57 19.58 9.96
CA VAL A 342 7.03 20.60 10.90
C VAL A 342 5.80 21.30 11.47
N TYR A 343 5.97 21.88 12.67
CA TYR A 343 4.93 22.71 13.26
C TYR A 343 5.27 24.18 13.07
N ASP A 344 4.39 24.91 12.40
CA ASP A 344 4.48 26.38 12.29
C ASP A 344 3.84 27.02 13.52
N GLU A 345 4.67 27.67 14.31
CA GLU A 345 4.24 28.35 15.53
C GLU A 345 3.44 29.63 15.27
N TYR A 346 3.63 30.22 14.10
CA TYR A 346 2.98 31.49 13.78
C TYR A 346 1.53 31.27 13.37
N ASN A 347 1.30 30.24 12.55
CA ASN A 347 -0.03 29.90 12.03
C ASN A 347 -0.76 28.86 12.89
N ASP A 348 -0.08 28.23 13.87
CA ASP A 348 -0.59 27.14 14.72
C ASP A 348 -1.02 25.92 13.90
N GLU A 349 -0.26 25.57 12.84
CA GLU A 349 -0.58 24.53 11.88
C GLU A 349 0.56 23.54 11.68
N MET A 350 0.21 22.34 11.16
CA MET A 350 1.18 21.37 10.65
C MET A 350 1.51 21.72 9.22
N GLU A 351 2.81 21.88 8.92
CA GLU A 351 3.31 22.17 7.57
C GLU A 351 4.18 21.03 7.04
N GLU A 352 4.28 20.96 5.73
CA GLU A 352 5.12 20.03 5.01
C GLU A 352 6.35 20.72 4.46
N GLU A 353 7.54 20.29 4.90
CA GLU A 353 8.81 20.71 4.28
C GLU A 353 9.34 19.61 3.34
N ILE A 354 9.66 19.98 2.11
CA ILE A 354 10.31 19.08 1.16
C ILE A 354 11.77 18.89 1.60
N VAL A 355 12.16 17.65 1.91
CA VAL A 355 13.53 17.30 2.32
C VAL A 355 14.35 16.70 1.19
N SER A 356 13.71 16.07 0.23
CA SER A 356 14.32 15.59 -0.99
C SER A 356 13.30 15.50 -2.12
N SER A 357 13.76 15.63 -3.35
CA SER A 357 12.91 15.48 -4.52
C SER A 357 13.54 14.55 -5.57
N PHE A 358 12.68 13.83 -6.27
CA PHE A 358 13.02 12.90 -7.32
C PHE A 358 12.18 13.22 -8.55
N LYS A 359 12.82 13.55 -9.67
CA LYS A 359 12.13 13.92 -10.90
C LYS A 359 12.51 13.00 -12.05
N GLN A 360 11.54 12.26 -12.54
CA GLN A 360 11.71 11.26 -13.59
C GLN A 360 10.43 11.14 -14.41
N PHE A 361 10.51 10.50 -15.57
CA PHE A 361 9.30 10.08 -16.27
C PHE A 361 8.50 9.09 -15.40
N PRO A 362 7.18 9.26 -15.29
CA PRO A 362 6.33 8.36 -14.49
C PRO A 362 6.09 7.03 -15.20
N LEU A 363 7.19 6.40 -15.61
CA LEU A 363 7.20 5.19 -16.41
C LEU A 363 8.21 4.16 -15.87
N LYS A 364 7.87 2.89 -16.02
CA LYS A 364 8.80 1.76 -15.89
C LYS A 364 8.50 0.72 -16.99
N LEU A 365 9.40 -0.21 -17.23
CA LEU A 365 9.11 -1.33 -18.13
C LEU A 365 7.85 -2.06 -17.65
N GLY A 366 6.97 -2.40 -18.56
CA GLY A 366 5.61 -2.85 -18.32
C GLY A 366 5.32 -4.30 -18.72
N TRP A 367 6.33 -5.16 -18.85
CA TRP A 367 6.10 -6.59 -19.11
C TRP A 367 5.87 -7.36 -17.81
N ALA A 368 6.70 -7.10 -16.78
CA ALA A 368 6.57 -7.80 -15.50
C ALA A 368 6.80 -6.88 -14.29
N VAL A 369 6.09 -7.19 -13.20
CA VAL A 369 6.25 -6.55 -11.88
C VAL A 369 6.14 -7.59 -10.76
N THR A 370 6.66 -7.26 -9.58
CA THR A 370 6.43 -8.10 -8.40
C THR A 370 5.03 -7.85 -7.81
N ILE A 371 4.50 -8.85 -7.09
CA ILE A 371 3.23 -8.73 -6.34
C ILE A 371 3.26 -7.51 -5.40
N HIS A 372 4.37 -7.27 -4.70
CA HIS A 372 4.54 -6.10 -3.83
C HIS A 372 4.39 -4.77 -4.58
N LYS A 373 4.98 -4.67 -5.78
CA LYS A 373 4.87 -3.46 -6.62
C LYS A 373 3.54 -3.37 -7.37
N ALA A 374 2.77 -4.46 -7.44
CA ALA A 374 1.43 -4.48 -7.99
C ALA A 374 0.37 -4.10 -6.94
N GLN A 375 0.71 -4.09 -5.65
CA GLN A 375 -0.20 -3.63 -4.60
C GLN A 375 -0.66 -2.19 -4.87
N GLY A 376 -1.93 -1.89 -4.65
CA GLY A 376 -2.53 -0.60 -5.01
C GLY A 376 -2.91 -0.42 -6.48
N LEU A 377 -2.30 -1.16 -7.44
CA LEU A 377 -2.62 -1.02 -8.85
C LEU A 377 -4.01 -1.58 -9.19
N THR A 378 -4.61 -1.02 -10.23
CA THR A 378 -5.76 -1.59 -10.93
C THR A 378 -5.36 -1.84 -12.38
N LEU A 379 -5.49 -3.09 -12.83
CA LEU A 379 -5.07 -3.54 -14.14
C LEU A 379 -6.28 -3.97 -14.98
N GLU A 380 -6.21 -3.71 -16.28
CA GLU A 380 -7.22 -4.21 -17.20
C GLU A 380 -7.06 -5.70 -17.45
N SER A 381 -5.82 -6.20 -17.50
CA SER A 381 -5.52 -7.63 -17.56
C SER A 381 -4.18 -7.93 -16.92
N CYS A 382 -4.03 -9.12 -16.33
CA CYS A 382 -2.76 -9.60 -15.81
C CYS A 382 -2.56 -11.09 -16.04
N SER A 383 -1.30 -11.49 -16.15
CA SER A 383 -0.87 -12.89 -16.12
C SER A 383 -0.09 -13.13 -14.83
N ILE A 384 -0.45 -14.13 -14.07
CA ILE A 384 0.17 -14.42 -12.77
C ILE A 384 1.16 -15.58 -12.95
N ASP A 385 2.44 -15.29 -12.62
CA ASP A 385 3.53 -16.26 -12.57
C ASP A 385 4.00 -16.38 -11.12
N LEU A 386 3.49 -17.37 -10.39
CA LEU A 386 3.90 -17.66 -9.02
C LEU A 386 5.24 -18.43 -8.95
N GLY A 387 5.75 -18.95 -10.10
CA GLY A 387 6.92 -19.81 -10.12
C GLY A 387 6.67 -21.09 -9.33
N ASP A 388 7.46 -21.35 -8.28
CA ASP A 388 7.31 -22.52 -7.41
C ASP A 388 6.12 -22.42 -6.44
N GLY A 389 5.34 -21.34 -6.47
CA GLY A 389 4.20 -21.03 -5.63
C GLY A 389 4.36 -19.75 -4.83
N ALA A 390 3.28 -19.35 -4.11
CA ALA A 390 3.33 -18.27 -3.15
C ALA A 390 4.18 -18.68 -1.94
N PHE A 391 5.01 -17.77 -1.45
CA PHE A 391 5.90 -18.02 -0.30
C PHE A 391 5.53 -17.16 0.92
N ALA A 392 4.61 -16.25 0.79
CA ALA A 392 4.09 -15.43 1.89
C ALA A 392 2.56 -15.35 1.82
N THR A 393 1.94 -15.15 2.96
CA THR A 393 0.50 -14.98 3.09
C THR A 393 0.01 -13.78 2.26
N GLY A 394 -1.20 -13.85 1.75
CA GLY A 394 -1.83 -12.77 0.98
C GLY A 394 -1.31 -12.57 -0.45
N GLN A 395 -0.19 -13.19 -0.87
CA GLN A 395 0.38 -12.96 -2.20
C GLN A 395 -0.60 -13.30 -3.33
N THR A 396 -1.23 -14.45 -3.29
CA THR A 396 -2.20 -14.89 -4.30
C THR A 396 -3.42 -13.98 -4.32
N TYR A 397 -3.94 -13.62 -3.16
CA TYR A 397 -5.04 -12.68 -3.04
C TYR A 397 -4.68 -11.32 -3.66
N VAL A 398 -3.51 -10.76 -3.31
CA VAL A 398 -3.06 -9.48 -3.87
C VAL A 398 -2.92 -9.56 -5.39
N ALA A 399 -2.32 -10.63 -5.93
CA ALA A 399 -2.15 -10.79 -7.38
C ALA A 399 -3.50 -10.87 -8.12
N LEU A 400 -4.41 -11.75 -7.68
CA LEU A 400 -5.73 -11.93 -8.28
C LEU A 400 -6.56 -10.63 -8.21
N SER A 401 -6.52 -9.93 -7.07
CA SER A 401 -7.32 -8.73 -6.84
C SER A 401 -6.90 -7.51 -7.66
N ARG A 402 -5.89 -7.61 -8.53
CA ARG A 402 -5.46 -6.49 -9.40
C ARG A 402 -6.43 -6.21 -10.52
N CYS A 403 -7.13 -7.21 -11.03
CA CYS A 403 -8.09 -7.08 -12.11
C CYS A 403 -9.52 -6.82 -11.62
N LYS A 404 -10.34 -6.31 -12.54
CA LYS A 404 -11.77 -6.02 -12.28
C LYS A 404 -12.63 -7.28 -12.42
N THR A 405 -12.28 -8.15 -13.37
CA THR A 405 -13.05 -9.36 -13.70
C THR A 405 -12.16 -10.60 -13.75
N LEU A 406 -12.75 -11.76 -13.51
CA LEU A 406 -12.03 -13.03 -13.58
C LEU A 406 -11.52 -13.33 -15.00
N ASN A 407 -12.22 -12.88 -16.03
CA ASN A 407 -11.81 -13.06 -17.44
C ASN A 407 -10.52 -12.29 -17.79
N SER A 408 -10.16 -11.31 -16.99
CA SER A 408 -8.96 -10.49 -17.20
C SER A 408 -7.72 -11.07 -16.52
N VAL A 409 -7.86 -12.20 -15.84
CA VAL A 409 -6.77 -12.90 -15.12
C VAL A 409 -6.35 -14.12 -15.91
N ASN A 410 -5.04 -14.29 -16.14
CA ASN A 410 -4.44 -15.51 -16.60
C ASN A 410 -3.49 -16.09 -15.54
N LEU A 411 -3.39 -17.40 -15.49
CA LEU A 411 -2.45 -18.14 -14.64
C LEU A 411 -1.51 -18.96 -15.53
N TYR A 412 -0.20 -18.80 -15.36
CA TYR A 412 0.78 -19.66 -16.02
C TYR A 412 0.95 -21.02 -15.34
N GLN A 413 0.57 -21.10 -14.06
CA GLN A 413 0.53 -22.35 -13.28
C GLN A 413 -0.83 -22.46 -12.59
N GLU A 414 -1.29 -23.70 -12.39
CA GLU A 414 -2.46 -23.94 -11.53
C GLU A 414 -2.18 -23.53 -10.09
N LEU A 415 -3.12 -22.82 -9.49
CA LEU A 415 -3.10 -22.52 -8.05
C LEU A 415 -3.33 -23.80 -7.26
N LYS A 416 -2.67 -23.88 -6.11
CA LYS A 416 -2.84 -24.94 -5.12
C LYS A 416 -3.30 -24.32 -3.80
N GLU A 417 -3.93 -25.11 -2.93
CA GLU A 417 -4.37 -24.60 -1.62
C GLU A 417 -3.24 -23.95 -0.80
N ARG A 418 -2.03 -24.51 -0.90
CA ARG A 418 -0.84 -23.91 -0.27
C ARG A 418 -0.50 -22.49 -0.77
N ASP A 419 -0.98 -22.08 -1.95
CA ASP A 419 -0.74 -20.78 -2.51
C ASP A 419 -1.73 -19.73 -1.97
N ALA A 420 -2.86 -20.18 -1.38
CA ALA A 420 -3.88 -19.36 -0.74
C ALA A 420 -3.70 -19.34 0.80
N MET A 421 -2.45 -19.21 1.26
CA MET A 421 -2.14 -19.20 2.68
C MET A 421 -2.74 -17.97 3.38
N VAL A 422 -3.35 -18.19 4.52
CA VAL A 422 -3.84 -17.16 5.43
C VAL A 422 -3.32 -17.47 6.83
N ASP A 423 -2.76 -16.47 7.49
CA ASP A 423 -2.25 -16.61 8.85
C ASP A 423 -3.39 -16.77 9.86
N SER A 424 -3.27 -17.76 10.75
CA SER A 424 -4.28 -18.03 11.77
C SER A 424 -4.49 -16.86 12.73
N ALA A 425 -3.43 -16.14 13.11
CA ALA A 425 -3.53 -14.97 13.98
C ALA A 425 -4.38 -13.85 13.35
N ILE A 426 -4.28 -13.67 12.02
CA ILE A 426 -5.12 -12.72 11.28
C ILE A 426 -6.58 -13.18 11.28
N LYS A 427 -6.83 -14.48 10.99
CA LYS A 427 -8.19 -15.02 11.02
C LYS A 427 -8.85 -14.86 12.38
N ASP A 428 -8.14 -15.15 13.46
CA ASP A 428 -8.64 -15.04 14.83
C ASP A 428 -8.93 -13.57 15.19
N PHE A 429 -8.01 -12.66 14.84
CA PHE A 429 -8.21 -11.23 15.05
C PHE A 429 -9.43 -10.70 14.27
N HIS A 430 -9.55 -11.05 12.99
CA HIS A 430 -10.68 -10.64 12.16
C HIS A 430 -12.00 -11.22 12.67
N LYS A 431 -12.03 -12.51 13.00
CA LYS A 431 -13.22 -13.17 13.54
C LYS A 431 -13.70 -12.52 14.84
N LYS A 432 -12.75 -12.17 15.72
CA LYS A 432 -13.05 -11.53 17.01
C LYS A 432 -13.68 -10.15 16.86
N ASN A 433 -13.24 -9.36 15.87
CA ASN A 433 -13.55 -7.93 15.78
C ASN A 433 -14.58 -7.56 14.70
N PHE A 434 -14.75 -8.39 13.64
CA PHE A 434 -15.59 -8.07 12.50
C PHE A 434 -16.70 -9.10 12.23
N ARG A 435 -16.50 -10.36 12.59
CA ARG A 435 -17.57 -11.36 12.47
C ARG A 435 -18.42 -11.33 13.73
N SER A 436 -19.54 -10.63 13.67
CA SER A 436 -20.59 -10.82 14.64
C SER A 436 -21.49 -11.96 14.19
N TYR A 437 -21.56 -12.96 15.05
CA TYR A 437 -22.68 -13.90 15.23
C TYR A 437 -23.59 -14.14 14.02
N SER A 438 -23.31 -15.17 13.25
CA SER A 438 -24.33 -15.93 12.52
C SER A 438 -25.02 -16.90 13.46
#